data_3222f9dd491b5655177596fdc4e5cdfb
#
_entry.id   3222f9dd491b5655177596fdc4e5cdfb
#
_cell.length_a   1.000
_cell.length_b   1.000
_cell.length_c   1.000
_cell.angle_alpha   90.00
_cell.angle_beta   90.00
_cell.angle_gamma   90.00
#
_symmetry.space_group_name_H-M   'P 1'
#
loop_
_entity.id
_entity.type
_entity.pdbx_description
1 polymer ?
#
loop_
_entity_poly.entity_id
_entity_poly.type
_entity_poly.pdbx_seq_one_letter_code
_entity_poly.pdbx_strand_id
1 'polypeptide(L)'
;MVIYVAHCYSDVAENVEKAKRIVHDLQTNDTENCYVCPLIVFSHLAYNEIGREAEMQLCEDLLTVCDKLLVASEITEGVRREIELAEKIHMEVSYLNDTI
;
A
#
# COMPACT_ATOMS: atom_id res chain seq x y z
N MET A 1 -9.20 4.32 12.38
CA MET A 1 -7.95 3.63 12.01
C MET A 1 -7.35 4.19 10.74
N VAL A 2 -6.03 4.13 10.63
CA VAL A 2 -5.33 4.40 9.38
C VAL A 2 -4.94 3.06 8.78
N ILE A 3 -5.44 2.79 7.57
CA ILE A 3 -5.24 1.50 6.89
C ILE A 3 -4.30 1.70 5.70
N TYR A 4 -3.19 0.99 5.72
CA TYR A 4 -2.21 1.02 4.65
C TYR A 4 -2.66 0.05 3.55
N VAL A 5 -2.86 0.57 2.34
CA VAL A 5 -3.27 -0.25 1.20
C VAL A 5 -2.02 -0.60 0.40
N ALA A 6 -1.61 -1.87 0.46
CA ALA A 6 -0.46 -2.35 -0.29
C ALA A 6 -0.88 -2.77 -1.68
N HIS A 7 -0.24 -2.21 -2.68
CA HIS A 7 -0.50 -2.53 -4.09
C HIS A 7 0.83 -2.64 -4.82
N CYS A 8 0.91 -3.57 -5.76
CA CYS A 8 2.13 -3.76 -6.55
C CYS A 8 2.43 -2.49 -7.34
N TYR A 9 3.73 -2.19 -7.47
CA TYR A 9 4.20 -1.01 -8.17
C TYR A 9 5.27 -1.41 -9.19
N SER A 10 5.22 -0.78 -10.34
CA SER A 10 6.24 -0.87 -11.36
C SER A 10 6.16 0.46 -12.13
N ASP A 11 6.95 0.63 -13.17
CA ASP A 11 6.87 1.83 -14.00
C ASP A 11 5.62 1.86 -14.88
N VAL A 12 4.65 1.01 -14.57
CA VAL A 12 3.38 0.94 -15.31
C VAL A 12 2.37 1.88 -14.66
N ALA A 13 2.07 2.98 -15.36
CA ALA A 13 1.08 3.97 -14.89
C ALA A 13 -0.27 3.33 -14.58
N GLU A 14 -0.59 2.24 -15.25
CA GLU A 14 -1.83 1.49 -15.03
C GLU A 14 -1.97 1.00 -13.59
N ASN A 15 -0.87 0.61 -12.93
CA ASN A 15 -0.92 0.16 -11.55
C ASN A 15 -1.28 1.30 -10.60
N VAL A 16 -0.81 2.50 -10.89
CA VAL A 16 -1.14 3.68 -10.08
C VAL A 16 -2.63 3.99 -10.22
N GLU A 17 -3.17 3.93 -11.45
CA GLU A 17 -4.58 4.18 -11.68
C GLU A 17 -5.47 3.12 -11.03
N LYS A 18 -5.04 1.85 -11.07
CA LYS A 18 -5.76 0.78 -10.37
C LYS A 18 -5.79 1.03 -8.87
N ALA A 19 -4.65 1.42 -8.29
CA ALA A 19 -4.57 1.71 -6.86
C ALA A 19 -5.48 2.86 -6.48
N LYS A 20 -5.52 3.91 -7.30
CA LYS A 20 -6.40 5.06 -7.06
C LYS A 20 -7.87 4.64 -7.03
N ARG A 21 -8.30 3.79 -7.97
CA ARG A 21 -9.68 3.31 -8.02
C ARG A 21 -10.02 2.49 -6.78
N ILE A 22 -9.11 1.60 -6.38
CA ILE A 22 -9.33 0.75 -5.21
C ILE A 22 -9.47 1.62 -3.95
N VAL A 23 -8.55 2.55 -3.75
CA VAL A 23 -8.58 3.43 -2.58
C VAL A 23 -9.81 4.32 -2.59
N HIS A 24 -10.16 4.84 -3.77
CA HIS A 24 -11.38 5.64 -3.92
C HIS A 24 -12.61 4.86 -3.46
N ASP A 25 -12.74 3.61 -3.93
CA ASP A 25 -13.91 2.79 -3.60
C ASP A 25 -13.93 2.39 -2.13
N LEU A 26 -12.77 2.04 -1.58
CA LEU A 26 -12.67 1.74 -0.16
C LEU A 26 -13.07 2.93 0.69
N GLN A 27 -12.53 4.10 0.37
CA GLN A 27 -12.76 5.31 1.17
C GLN A 27 -14.19 5.82 1.05
N THR A 28 -14.79 5.76 -0.13
CA THR A 28 -16.17 6.24 -0.32
C THR A 28 -17.18 5.31 0.35
N ASN A 29 -16.83 4.05 0.54
CA ASN A 29 -17.70 3.08 1.21
C ASN A 29 -17.42 2.97 2.71
N ASP A 30 -16.36 3.61 3.20
CA ASP A 30 -15.99 3.56 4.62
C ASP A 30 -15.38 4.90 5.01
N THR A 31 -16.18 5.75 5.63
CA THR A 31 -15.75 7.08 6.05
C THR A 31 -15.24 7.12 7.49
N GLU A 32 -15.21 5.98 8.17
CA GLU A 32 -14.73 5.90 9.55
C GLU A 32 -13.24 5.60 9.63
N ASN A 33 -12.67 5.04 8.56
CA ASN A 33 -11.24 4.72 8.49
C ASN A 33 -10.58 5.56 7.40
N CYS A 34 -9.29 5.81 7.59
CA CYS A 34 -8.49 6.55 6.61
C CYS A 34 -7.64 5.57 5.83
N TYR A 35 -7.82 5.52 4.52
CA TYR A 35 -7.07 4.62 3.64
C TYR A 35 -5.93 5.38 2.99
N VAL A 36 -4.71 4.88 3.14
CA VAL A 36 -3.53 5.48 2.52
C VAL A 36 -2.82 4.43 1.67
N CYS A 37 -2.29 4.86 0.54
CA CYS A 37 -1.58 3.96 -0.37
C CYS A 37 -0.28 4.64 -0.78
N PRO A 38 0.87 3.97 -0.66
CA PRO A 38 2.16 4.59 -0.98
C PRO A 38 2.26 5.04 -2.44
N LEU A 39 1.60 4.34 -3.37
CA LEU A 39 1.61 4.74 -4.77
C LEU A 39 0.97 6.12 -4.98
N ILE A 40 0.05 6.50 -4.11
CA ILE A 40 -0.62 7.80 -4.18
C ILE A 40 0.15 8.82 -3.35
N VAL A 41 0.52 8.45 -2.12
CA VAL A 41 1.23 9.35 -1.21
C VAL A 41 2.54 9.84 -1.82
N PHE A 42 3.29 8.95 -2.48
CA PHE A 42 4.58 9.26 -3.08
C PHE A 42 4.50 9.47 -4.59
N SER A 43 3.31 9.78 -5.12
CA SER A 43 3.10 9.95 -6.56
C SER A 43 3.84 11.17 -7.14
N HIS A 44 4.34 12.05 -6.28
CA HIS A 44 5.15 13.18 -6.71
C HIS A 44 6.57 12.78 -7.14
N LEU A 45 6.97 11.53 -6.86
CA LEU A 45 8.27 11.01 -7.27
C LEU A 45 8.11 10.19 -8.55
N ALA A 46 9.04 10.37 -9.48
CA ALA A 46 9.10 9.54 -10.68
C ALA A 46 9.60 8.14 -10.31
N TYR A 47 9.27 7.16 -11.13
CA TYR A 47 9.70 5.79 -10.90
C TYR A 47 11.23 5.73 -10.73
N ASN A 48 11.66 5.14 -9.64
CA ASN A 48 13.08 4.95 -9.30
C ASN A 48 13.88 6.25 -9.21
N GLU A 49 13.22 7.38 -9.01
CA GLU A 49 13.90 8.69 -8.96
C GLU A 49 14.90 8.79 -7.80
N ILE A 50 14.53 8.24 -6.64
CA ILE A 50 15.38 8.26 -5.46
C ILE A 50 16.04 6.90 -5.18
N GLY A 51 15.82 5.92 -6.07
CA GLY A 51 16.35 4.58 -5.92
C GLY A 51 15.41 3.66 -5.15
N ARG A 52 15.46 2.37 -5.47
CA ARG A 52 14.53 1.39 -4.93
C ARG A 52 14.59 1.27 -3.42
N GLU A 53 15.79 1.23 -2.84
CA GLU A 53 15.90 1.07 -1.38
C GLU A 53 15.34 2.26 -0.62
N ALA A 54 15.57 3.47 -1.14
CA ALA A 54 14.99 4.67 -0.52
C ALA A 54 13.46 4.65 -0.63
N GLU A 55 12.92 4.25 -1.77
CA GLU A 55 11.48 4.14 -1.95
C GLU A 55 10.88 3.10 -1.01
N MET A 56 11.53 1.95 -0.88
CA MET A 56 11.06 0.90 0.03
C MET A 56 11.09 1.39 1.48
N GLN A 57 12.13 2.16 1.86
CA GLN A 57 12.21 2.70 3.22
C GLN A 57 11.08 3.68 3.50
N LEU A 58 10.73 4.53 2.53
CA LEU A 58 9.60 5.46 2.68
C LEU A 58 8.30 4.70 2.89
N CYS A 59 8.09 3.62 2.13
CA CYS A 59 6.89 2.80 2.28
C CYS A 59 6.86 2.13 3.66
N GLU A 60 7.99 1.64 4.14
CA GLU A 60 8.07 1.02 5.45
C GLU A 60 7.81 2.04 6.56
N ASP A 61 8.35 3.26 6.41
CA ASP A 61 8.10 4.33 7.37
C ASP A 61 6.61 4.69 7.42
N LEU A 62 5.97 4.76 6.26
CA LEU A 62 4.53 5.03 6.21
C LEU A 62 3.74 3.89 6.86
N LEU A 63 4.12 2.64 6.58
CA LEU A 63 3.43 1.47 7.13
C LEU A 63 3.47 1.46 8.66
N THR A 64 4.61 1.80 9.24
CA THR A 64 4.77 1.73 10.69
C THR A 64 3.90 2.72 11.45
N VAL A 65 3.40 3.78 10.81
CA VAL A 65 2.50 4.73 11.47
C VAL A 65 1.03 4.41 11.20
N CYS A 66 0.76 3.34 10.47
CA CYS A 66 -0.61 2.89 10.22
C CYS A 66 -1.05 1.84 11.25
N ASP A 67 -2.34 1.54 11.26
CA ASP A 67 -2.91 0.61 12.23
C ASP A 67 -3.12 -0.79 11.65
N LYS A 68 -3.23 -0.89 10.33
CA LYS A 68 -3.58 -2.14 9.67
C LYS A 68 -3.04 -2.14 8.25
N LEU A 69 -2.69 -3.32 7.75
CA LEU A 69 -2.28 -3.53 6.36
C LEU A 69 -3.37 -4.25 5.59
N LEU A 70 -3.79 -3.68 4.48
CA LEU A 70 -4.71 -4.31 3.54
C LEU A 70 -3.98 -4.57 2.23
N VAL A 71 -3.84 -5.84 1.86
CA VAL A 71 -3.18 -6.22 0.60
C VAL A 71 -4.22 -6.19 -0.51
N ALA A 72 -4.00 -5.34 -1.51
CA ALA A 72 -4.99 -5.06 -2.56
C ALA A 72 -4.51 -5.44 -3.97
N SER A 73 -3.44 -6.22 -4.06
CA SER A 73 -2.93 -6.70 -5.35
C SER A 73 -2.25 -8.05 -5.16
N GLU A 74 -1.70 -8.58 -6.25
CA GLU A 74 -0.84 -9.75 -6.17
C GLU A 74 0.37 -9.46 -5.28
N ILE A 75 0.95 -10.50 -4.70
CA ILE A 75 2.06 -10.35 -3.77
C ILE A 75 3.37 -10.38 -4.56
N THR A 76 3.88 -9.19 -4.84
CA THR A 76 5.21 -9.01 -5.43
C THR A 76 6.25 -8.98 -4.30
N GLU A 77 7.54 -8.87 -4.64
CA GLU A 77 8.60 -8.75 -3.65
C GLU A 77 8.38 -7.56 -2.71
N GLY A 78 7.99 -6.41 -3.28
CA GLY A 78 7.72 -5.23 -2.47
C GLY A 78 6.55 -5.40 -1.51
N VAL A 79 5.46 -5.97 -2.01
CA VAL A 79 4.29 -6.24 -1.17
C VAL A 79 4.64 -7.27 -0.10
N ARG A 80 5.44 -8.28 -0.43
CA ARG A 80 5.90 -9.27 0.53
C ARG A 80 6.68 -8.63 1.67
N ARG A 81 7.57 -7.69 1.36
CA ARG A 81 8.34 -6.97 2.39
C ARG A 81 7.43 -6.22 3.34
N GLU A 82 6.38 -5.62 2.80
CA GLU A 82 5.38 -4.90 3.63
C GLU A 82 4.62 -5.87 4.54
N ILE A 83 4.22 -7.02 4.01
CA ILE A 83 3.55 -8.05 4.81
C ILE A 83 4.47 -8.55 5.93
N GLU A 84 5.73 -8.83 5.61
CA GLU A 84 6.69 -9.32 6.60
C GLU A 84 6.93 -8.29 7.71
N LEU A 85 7.03 -7.02 7.34
CA LEU A 85 7.18 -5.96 8.35
C LEU A 85 5.94 -5.86 9.24
N ALA A 86 4.75 -5.90 8.64
CA ALA A 86 3.49 -5.85 9.39
C ALA A 86 3.41 -7.00 10.39
N GLU A 87 3.75 -8.21 9.95
CA GLU A 87 3.75 -9.38 10.84
C GLU A 87 4.77 -9.25 11.96
N LYS A 88 5.94 -8.71 11.65
CA LYS A 88 7.01 -8.52 12.62
C LYS A 88 6.59 -7.55 13.74
N ILE A 89 5.82 -6.53 13.42
CA ILE A 89 5.36 -5.54 14.40
C ILE A 89 3.95 -5.86 14.91
N HIS A 90 3.45 -7.05 14.64
CA HIS A 90 2.14 -7.55 15.10
C HIS A 90 0.96 -6.71 14.61
N MET A 91 1.07 -6.18 13.40
CA MET A 91 0.01 -5.45 12.75
C MET A 91 -0.95 -6.42 12.07
N GLU A 92 -2.24 -6.18 12.15
CA GLU A 92 -3.23 -6.99 11.46
C GLU A 92 -3.05 -6.86 9.94
N VAL A 93 -3.10 -8.00 9.23
CA VAL A 93 -2.99 -8.06 7.77
C VAL A 93 -4.25 -8.69 7.23
N SER A 94 -4.87 -8.05 6.26
CA SER A 94 -6.03 -8.61 5.56
C SER A 94 -5.83 -8.45 4.05
N TYR A 95 -6.66 -9.14 3.27
CA TYR A 95 -6.52 -9.24 1.83
C TYR A 95 -7.84 -8.88 1.16
N LEU A 96 -7.79 -7.95 0.22
CA LEU A 96 -8.98 -7.44 -0.43
C LEU A 96 -9.70 -8.52 -1.25
N ASN A 97 -8.95 -9.43 -1.84
CA ASN A 97 -9.49 -10.45 -2.74
C ASN A 97 -9.86 -11.77 -2.06
N ASP A 98 -9.82 -11.83 -0.74
CA ASP A 98 -10.15 -13.06 -0.01
C ASP A 98 -11.62 -13.45 -0.18
N THR A 99 -12.45 -12.52 -0.61
CA THR A 99 -13.88 -12.76 -0.75
C THR A 99 -14.30 -13.22 -2.15
N ILE A 100 -13.33 -13.34 -3.05
CA ILE A 100 -13.64 -13.71 -4.44
C ILE A 100 -13.62 -15.21 -4.67
#